data_63b3d931049cbead68aa9d65c6b9a328
#
_entry.id   63b3d931049cbead68aa9d65c6b9a328
#
_cell.length_a   1.000
_cell.length_b   1.000
_cell.length_c   1.000
_cell.angle_alpha   90.00
_cell.angle_beta   90.00
_cell.angle_gamma   90.00
#
_symmetry.space_group_name_H-M   'P 1'
#
loop_
_entity.id
_entity.type
_entity.pdbx_description
1 polymer ?
#
loop_
_entity_poly.entity_id
_entity_poly.type
_entity_poly.pdbx_seq_one_letter_code
_entity_poly.pdbx_strand_id
1 'polypeptide(L)'
;MKALPFTATTETGDRFEISFPLHIETGDAVKVHNLVSSVLRAIEGDIKLLDGMDNGDVLQAVAMALAVRSRMIHAPTSITSKITLDLVTNALEAAANAAHDSTPGGTA
;
A
#
# COMPACT_ATOMS: atom_id res chain seq x y z
N MET A 1 -16.57 5.26 11.13
CA MET A 1 -15.37 5.51 10.33
C MET A 1 -15.49 4.81 8.99
N LYS A 2 -15.13 5.48 7.93
CA LYS A 2 -15.16 4.88 6.59
C LYS A 2 -13.99 3.94 6.40
N ALA A 3 -14.22 2.87 5.67
CA ALA A 3 -13.18 1.91 5.34
C ALA A 3 -13.18 1.66 3.83
N LEU A 4 -12.02 1.34 3.30
CA LEU A 4 -11.83 0.99 1.89
C LEU A 4 -11.46 -0.50 1.81
N PRO A 5 -12.35 -1.34 1.29
CA PRO A 5 -11.99 -2.72 1.04
C PRO A 5 -11.04 -2.80 -0.15
N PHE A 6 -9.97 -3.58 -0.01
CA PHE A 6 -8.99 -3.74 -1.05
C PHE A 6 -8.54 -5.21 -1.11
N THR A 7 -8.52 -5.78 -2.29
CA THR A 7 -8.05 -7.15 -2.50
C THR A 7 -6.72 -7.11 -3.23
N ALA A 8 -5.70 -7.69 -2.61
CA ALA A 8 -4.38 -7.84 -3.22
C ALA A 8 -4.14 -9.31 -3.54
N THR A 9 -3.69 -9.60 -4.75
CA THR A 9 -3.37 -10.95 -5.18
C THR A 9 -1.92 -11.02 -5.63
N THR A 10 -1.19 -12.01 -5.13
CA THR A 10 0.20 -12.23 -5.52
C THR A 10 0.27 -13.07 -6.79
N GLU A 11 1.44 -13.12 -7.42
CA GLU A 11 1.66 -13.96 -8.58
C GLU A 11 1.51 -15.45 -8.27
N THR A 12 1.79 -15.83 -7.03
CA THR A 12 1.62 -17.22 -6.58
C THR A 12 0.17 -17.56 -6.24
N GLY A 13 -0.73 -16.58 -6.35
CA GLY A 13 -2.15 -16.78 -6.14
C GLY A 13 -2.65 -16.57 -4.73
N ASP A 14 -1.79 -16.13 -3.81
CA ASP A 14 -2.25 -15.74 -2.48
C ASP A 14 -3.13 -14.50 -2.59
N ARG A 15 -4.18 -14.48 -1.81
CA ARG A 15 -5.14 -13.39 -1.84
C ARG A 15 -5.30 -12.81 -0.45
N PHE A 16 -5.15 -11.50 -0.36
CA PHE A 16 -5.32 -10.75 0.88
C PHE A 16 -6.50 -9.81 0.74
N GLU A 17 -7.45 -9.93 1.65
CA GLU A 17 -8.59 -9.03 1.71
C GLU A 17 -8.39 -8.10 2.89
N ILE A 18 -8.20 -6.82 2.59
CA ILE A 18 -7.81 -5.81 3.56
C ILE A 18 -8.92 -4.77 3.67
N SER A 19 -9.23 -4.36 4.89
CA SER A 19 -10.13 -3.23 5.12
C SER A 19 -9.32 -2.08 5.68
N PHE A 20 -8.98 -1.11 4.83
CA PHE A 20 -8.19 0.04 5.24
C PHE A 20 -9.09 1.12 5.84
N PRO A 21 -8.77 1.63 7.02
CA PRO A 21 -9.48 2.80 7.53
C PRO A 21 -9.10 4.03 6.70
N LEU A 22 -10.09 4.82 6.30
CA LEU A 22 -9.83 6.05 5.56
C LEU A 22 -9.63 7.21 6.51
N HIS A 23 -8.67 8.06 6.19
CA HIS A 23 -8.43 9.30 6.93
C HIS A 23 -9.64 10.22 6.81
N ILE A 24 -9.91 11.00 7.85
CA ILE A 24 -11.05 11.91 7.88
C ILE A 24 -11.02 12.91 6.72
N GLU A 25 -9.83 13.24 6.24
CA GLU A 25 -9.64 14.18 5.14
C GLU A 25 -9.67 13.52 3.76
N THR A 26 -9.86 12.21 3.68
CA THR A 26 -9.95 11.53 2.40
C THR A 26 -11.22 11.95 1.68
N GLY A 27 -11.05 12.58 0.53
CA GLY A 27 -12.17 13.13 -0.23
C GLY A 27 -12.83 12.13 -1.16
N ASP A 28 -12.07 11.16 -1.68
CA ASP A 28 -12.58 10.26 -2.72
C ASP A 28 -11.93 8.88 -2.61
N ALA A 29 -12.69 7.94 -2.09
CA ALA A 29 -12.22 6.56 -1.88
C ALA A 29 -11.89 5.86 -3.19
N VAL A 30 -12.62 6.15 -4.28
CA VAL A 30 -12.39 5.54 -5.58
C VAL A 30 -11.02 5.96 -6.13
N LYS A 31 -10.69 7.24 -5.99
CA LYS A 31 -9.37 7.74 -6.42
C LYS A 31 -8.25 7.12 -5.60
N VAL A 32 -8.44 6.97 -4.31
CA VAL A 32 -7.46 6.31 -3.44
C VAL A 32 -7.25 4.86 -3.88
N HIS A 33 -8.33 4.12 -4.10
CA HIS A 33 -8.27 2.73 -4.56
C HIS A 33 -7.51 2.63 -5.88
N ASN A 34 -7.83 3.49 -6.84
CA ASN A 34 -7.21 3.46 -8.15
C ASN A 34 -5.71 3.78 -8.09
N LEU A 35 -5.34 4.74 -7.25
CA LEU A 35 -3.93 5.09 -7.08
C LEU A 35 -3.15 3.94 -6.43
N VAL A 36 -3.70 3.31 -5.40
CA VAL A 36 -3.07 2.13 -4.77
C VAL A 36 -2.85 1.04 -5.82
N SER A 37 -3.86 0.75 -6.63
CA SER A 37 -3.75 -0.25 -7.70
C SER A 37 -2.65 0.10 -8.70
N SER A 38 -2.55 1.37 -9.08
CA SER A 38 -1.52 1.84 -10.01
C SER A 38 -0.12 1.71 -9.42
N VAL A 39 0.05 2.08 -8.15
CA VAL A 39 1.34 1.96 -7.47
C VAL A 39 1.78 0.49 -7.40
N LEU A 40 0.87 -0.39 -7.02
CA LEU A 40 1.19 -1.83 -6.94
C LEU A 40 1.56 -2.41 -8.30
N ARG A 41 0.86 -1.99 -9.37
CA ARG A 41 1.21 -2.42 -10.72
C ARG A 41 2.58 -1.91 -11.15
N ALA A 42 2.92 -0.68 -10.79
CA ALA A 42 4.24 -0.12 -11.09
C ALA A 42 5.34 -0.91 -10.39
N ILE A 43 5.13 -1.27 -9.13
CA ILE A 43 6.07 -2.08 -8.36
C ILE A 43 6.29 -3.43 -9.04
N GLU A 44 5.20 -4.12 -9.39
CA GLU A 44 5.27 -5.43 -10.06
C GLU A 44 5.99 -5.34 -11.40
N GLY A 45 5.69 -4.30 -12.18
CA GLY A 45 6.32 -4.08 -13.47
C GLY A 45 7.81 -3.88 -13.36
N ASP A 46 8.25 -3.07 -12.40
CA ASP A 46 9.68 -2.81 -12.19
C ASP A 46 10.42 -4.06 -11.69
N ILE A 47 9.80 -4.83 -10.81
CA ILE A 47 10.39 -6.09 -10.34
C ILE A 47 10.67 -7.02 -11.52
N LYS A 48 9.74 -7.14 -12.45
CA LYS A 48 9.90 -7.98 -13.65
C LYS A 48 10.99 -7.44 -14.57
N LEU A 49 11.01 -6.13 -14.79
CA LEU A 49 12.00 -5.50 -15.67
C LEU A 49 13.42 -5.63 -15.12
N LEU A 50 13.59 -5.58 -13.81
CA LEU A 50 14.89 -5.63 -13.16
C LEU A 50 15.33 -7.04 -12.79
N ASP A 51 14.64 -8.05 -13.33
CA ASP A 51 14.94 -9.46 -13.08
C ASP A 51 14.88 -9.82 -11.60
N GLY A 52 13.93 -9.21 -10.91
CA GLY A 52 13.71 -9.42 -9.49
C GLY A 52 14.33 -8.33 -8.65
N MET A 53 13.82 -8.20 -7.44
CA MET A 53 14.34 -7.28 -6.42
C MET A 53 14.10 -7.91 -5.05
N ASP A 54 14.99 -7.66 -4.12
CA ASP A 54 14.77 -8.09 -2.74
C ASP A 54 13.63 -7.29 -2.11
N ASN A 55 12.89 -7.93 -1.22
CA ASN A 55 11.78 -7.28 -0.53
C ASN A 55 12.22 -6.01 0.21
N GLY A 56 13.42 -6.03 0.80
CA GLY A 56 13.97 -4.85 1.47
C GLY A 56 14.17 -3.68 0.52
N ASP A 57 14.62 -3.95 -0.70
CA ASP A 57 14.82 -2.90 -1.71
C ASP A 57 13.47 -2.29 -2.13
N VAL A 58 12.46 -3.11 -2.32
CA VAL A 58 11.12 -2.64 -2.67
C VAL A 58 10.57 -1.75 -1.56
N LEU A 59 10.63 -2.22 -0.32
CA LEU A 59 10.12 -1.44 0.83
C LEU A 59 10.89 -0.13 1.00
N GLN A 60 12.20 -0.17 0.83
CA GLN A 60 13.03 1.03 0.92
C GLN A 60 12.62 2.06 -0.14
N ALA A 61 12.48 1.61 -1.39
CA ALA A 61 12.11 2.49 -2.49
C ALA A 61 10.74 3.13 -2.29
N VAL A 62 9.76 2.34 -1.87
CA VAL A 62 8.39 2.84 -1.64
C VAL A 62 8.37 3.82 -0.48
N ALA A 63 9.10 3.54 0.59
CA ALA A 63 9.21 4.46 1.73
C ALA A 63 9.84 5.80 1.30
N MET A 64 10.88 5.75 0.49
CA MET A 64 11.52 6.96 -0.03
C MET A 64 10.57 7.75 -0.94
N ALA A 65 9.83 7.07 -1.80
CA ALA A 65 8.85 7.72 -2.66
C ALA A 65 7.76 8.40 -1.84
N LEU A 66 7.28 7.75 -0.79
CA LEU A 66 6.29 8.32 0.11
C LEU A 66 6.85 9.56 0.81
N ALA A 67 8.09 9.49 1.29
CA ALA A 67 8.74 10.62 1.96
C ALA A 67 8.86 11.82 1.01
N VAL A 68 9.29 11.60 -0.23
CA VAL A 68 9.39 12.66 -1.23
C VAL A 68 8.02 13.26 -1.50
N ARG A 69 7.01 12.42 -1.67
CA ARG A 69 5.65 12.89 -1.96
C ARG A 69 5.08 13.71 -0.80
N SER A 70 5.36 13.30 0.44
CA SER A 70 4.92 14.08 1.61
C SER A 70 5.59 15.45 1.67
N ARG A 71 6.87 15.51 1.28
CA ARG A 71 7.63 16.78 1.28
C ARG A 71 7.14 17.75 0.21
N MET A 72 6.51 17.28 -0.84
CA MET A 72 5.94 18.12 -1.89
C MET A 72 4.68 18.87 -1.46
N ILE A 73 4.09 18.49 -0.35
CA ILE A 73 2.89 19.17 0.17
C ILE A 73 3.30 20.52 0.78
N HIS A 74 2.55 21.56 0.45
CA HIS A 74 2.79 22.90 0.96
C HIS A 74 2.22 23.03 2.38
N ALA A 75 2.94 22.50 3.35
CA ALA A 75 2.59 22.55 4.76
C ALA A 75 3.85 22.32 5.60
N PRO A 76 3.84 22.67 6.89
CA PRO A 76 4.99 22.43 7.75
C PRO A 76 5.34 20.93 7.79
N THR A 77 6.63 20.61 7.71
CA THR A 77 7.09 19.22 7.67
C THR A 77 6.72 18.45 8.93
N SER A 78 6.63 19.11 10.08
CA SER A 78 6.19 18.47 11.31
C SER A 78 4.76 17.93 11.20
N ILE A 79 3.89 18.64 10.47
CA ILE A 79 2.50 18.23 10.27
C ILE A 79 2.41 17.10 9.24
N THR A 80 3.05 17.29 8.07
CA THR A 80 2.98 16.27 7.01
C THR A 80 3.64 14.97 7.42
N SER A 81 4.74 15.04 8.17
CA SER A 81 5.42 13.84 8.67
C SER A 81 4.56 13.08 9.66
N LYS A 82 3.87 13.81 10.56
CA LYS A 82 2.99 13.17 11.53
C LYS A 82 1.82 12.48 10.84
N ILE A 83 1.17 13.16 9.90
CA ILE A 83 0.05 12.57 9.16
C ILE A 83 0.51 11.33 8.38
N THR A 84 1.64 11.44 7.69
CA THR A 84 2.19 10.34 6.90
C THR A 84 2.49 9.13 7.79
N LEU A 85 3.10 9.37 8.94
CA LEU A 85 3.41 8.28 9.88
C LEU A 85 2.14 7.62 10.42
N ASP A 86 1.13 8.41 10.77
CA ASP A 86 -0.14 7.89 11.24
C ASP A 86 -0.84 7.05 10.15
N LEU A 87 -0.83 7.52 8.90
CA LEU A 87 -1.42 6.80 7.78
C LEU A 87 -0.72 5.46 7.53
N VAL A 88 0.61 5.46 7.55
CA VAL A 88 1.39 4.24 7.35
C VAL A 88 1.16 3.25 8.50
N THR A 89 1.14 3.74 9.73
CA THR A 89 0.90 2.88 10.90
C THR A 89 -0.46 2.21 10.81
N ASN A 90 -1.50 2.98 10.48
CA ASN A 90 -2.85 2.44 10.35
C ASN A 90 -2.96 1.45 9.19
N ALA A 91 -2.29 1.73 8.08
CA ALA A 91 -2.29 0.84 6.92
C ALA A 91 -1.56 -0.47 7.21
N LEU A 92 -0.43 -0.42 7.92
CA LEU A 92 0.30 -1.62 8.33
C LEU A 92 -0.54 -2.50 9.24
N GLU A 93 -1.24 -1.89 10.19
CA GLU A 93 -2.11 -2.62 11.09
C GLU A 93 -3.26 -3.29 10.34
N ALA A 94 -3.89 -2.55 9.41
CA ALA A 94 -4.97 -3.11 8.59
C ALA A 94 -4.47 -4.28 7.73
N ALA A 95 -3.29 -4.13 7.12
CA ALA A 95 -2.70 -5.18 6.29
C ALA A 95 -2.35 -6.42 7.12
N ALA A 96 -1.85 -6.23 8.34
CA ALA A 96 -1.51 -7.35 9.23
C ALA A 96 -2.76 -8.13 9.64
N ASN A 97 -3.91 -7.47 9.72
CA ASN A 97 -5.17 -8.10 10.09
C ASN A 97 -5.97 -8.60 8.88
N ALA A 98 -5.39 -8.56 7.69
CA ALA A 98 -6.08 -8.96 6.47
C ALA A 98 -6.42 -10.45 6.48
N ALA A 99 -7.59 -10.79 5.93
CA ALA A 99 -7.91 -12.17 5.65
C ALA A 99 -7.01 -12.67 4.51
N HIS A 100 -6.38 -13.83 4.72
CA HIS A 100 -5.41 -14.39 3.78
C HIS A 100 -5.88 -15.74 3.28
N ASP A 101 -6.01 -15.86 1.96
CA ASP A 101 -6.34 -17.12 1.30
C ASP A 101 -5.21 -17.53 0.37
N SER A 102 -4.77 -18.77 0.51
CA SER A 102 -3.86 -19.38 -0.47
C SER A 102 -4.69 -20.09 -1.52
N THR A 103 -4.18 -20.14 -2.76
CA THR A 103 -4.87 -20.87 -3.82
C THR A 103 -4.87 -22.36 -3.51
N PRO A 104 -5.90 -23.08 -3.95
CA PRO A 104 -5.92 -24.55 -3.80
C PRO A 104 -4.69 -25.22 -4.41
N GLY A 105 -4.21 -24.71 -5.54
CA GLY A 105 -3.00 -25.25 -6.15
C GLY A 105 -1.77 -25.07 -5.29
N GLY A 106 -1.70 -23.96 -4.53
CA GLY A 106 -0.60 -23.71 -3.61
C GLY A 106 -0.66 -24.54 -2.35
N THR A 107 -1.85 -25.00 -1.98
CA THR A 107 -2.05 -25.76 -0.75
C THR A 107 -2.09 -27.26 -0.97
N ALA A 108 -2.31 -27.65 -2.16
CA ALA A 108 -2.45 -29.06 -2.52
C ALA A 108 -1.16 -29.85 -2.34
#